data_0eb7d1b22e55859c261c5dd4a05961c6
#
_entry.id   0eb7d1b22e55859c261c5dd4a05961c6
#
_cell.length_a   1.000
_cell.length_b   1.000
_cell.length_c   1.000
_cell.angle_alpha   90.00
_cell.angle_beta   90.00
_cell.angle_gamma   90.00
#
_symmetry.space_group_name_H-M   'P 1'
#
loop_
_entity.id
_entity.type
_entity.pdbx_description
1 polymer ?
#
loop_
_entity_poly.entity_id
_entity_poly.type
_entity_poly.pdbx_seq_one_letter_code
_entity_poly.pdbx_strand_id
1 'polypeptide(L)'
;MALTKLPKAGLATGSVSTSQIEDGTVQNQEFEDSTLTSAKLADSTIANAKLSNSSFTINGTSVNLGAAITAKAVVEWQSVITADGSTTTTSVAGKGYFIDTTNHEHTINLPSSAAIGDTISFKDYAGTFGTNKLIIGRNSHKIQGTTVDS
;
A
#
# COMPACT_ATOMS: atom_id res chain seq x y z
N MET A 1 -33.07 -9.62 49.07
CA MET A 1 -33.62 -10.84 48.49
C MET A 1 -32.53 -11.44 47.63
N ALA A 2 -32.04 -12.64 47.95
CA ALA A 2 -31.04 -13.30 47.11
C ALA A 2 -31.75 -13.78 45.83
N LEU A 3 -31.29 -13.34 44.67
CA LEU A 3 -31.74 -13.84 43.38
C LEU A 3 -31.29 -15.30 43.23
N THR A 4 -32.27 -16.20 43.23
CA THR A 4 -31.99 -17.63 42.99
C THR A 4 -31.49 -17.77 41.57
N LYS A 5 -30.32 -18.35 41.35
CA LYS A 5 -29.85 -18.72 40.00
C LYS A 5 -30.86 -19.64 39.34
N LEU A 6 -31.44 -19.21 38.25
CA LEU A 6 -32.27 -20.10 37.44
C LEU A 6 -31.41 -21.21 36.85
N PRO A 7 -31.76 -22.48 37.02
CA PRO A 7 -31.04 -23.59 36.40
C PRO A 7 -31.09 -23.46 34.87
N LYS A 8 -30.06 -23.89 34.17
CA LYS A 8 -29.91 -23.85 32.71
C LYS A 8 -31.14 -24.44 31.97
N ALA A 9 -31.83 -25.37 32.59
CA ALA A 9 -33.05 -26.00 32.07
C ALA A 9 -34.37 -25.20 32.35
N GLY A 10 -34.28 -24.07 33.07
CA GLY A 10 -35.49 -23.32 33.48
C GLY A 10 -35.88 -22.18 32.55
N LEU A 11 -35.16 -21.93 31.49
CA LEU A 11 -35.46 -20.91 30.51
C LEU A 11 -35.91 -21.58 29.20
N ALA A 12 -37.19 -21.36 28.82
CA ALA A 12 -37.70 -21.76 27.51
C ALA A 12 -37.01 -20.92 26.40
N THR A 13 -36.95 -21.45 25.19
CA THR A 13 -36.42 -20.72 24.03
C THR A 13 -37.19 -19.40 23.84
N GLY A 14 -36.49 -18.28 23.77
CA GLY A 14 -37.07 -16.96 23.59
C GLY A 14 -37.69 -16.34 24.85
N SER A 15 -37.52 -16.94 26.03
CA SER A 15 -38.05 -16.40 27.31
C SER A 15 -37.33 -15.13 27.77
N VAL A 16 -36.14 -14.85 27.24
CA VAL A 16 -35.40 -13.59 27.49
C VAL A 16 -35.46 -12.77 26.22
N SER A 17 -36.09 -11.61 26.27
CA SER A 17 -36.14 -10.63 25.18
C SER A 17 -35.09 -9.56 25.35
N THR A 18 -34.81 -8.79 24.31
CA THR A 18 -33.83 -7.68 24.34
C THR A 18 -34.17 -6.62 25.38
N SER A 19 -35.47 -6.41 25.69
CA SER A 19 -35.93 -5.46 26.71
C SER A 19 -35.63 -5.91 28.15
N GLN A 20 -35.25 -7.18 28.36
CA GLN A 20 -34.92 -7.75 29.67
C GLN A 20 -33.40 -7.76 29.93
N ILE A 21 -32.61 -7.40 28.94
CA ILE A 21 -31.16 -7.23 29.04
C ILE A 21 -30.87 -5.74 28.95
N GLU A 22 -30.43 -5.15 30.04
CA GLU A 22 -30.04 -3.75 30.04
C GLU A 22 -28.74 -3.55 29.26
N ASP A 23 -28.68 -2.49 28.44
CA ASP A 23 -27.52 -2.17 27.61
C ASP A 23 -26.27 -2.03 28.48
N GLY A 24 -25.18 -2.69 28.05
CA GLY A 24 -23.90 -2.68 28.74
C GLY A 24 -23.78 -3.61 29.94
N THR A 25 -24.82 -4.38 30.27
CA THR A 25 -24.79 -5.31 31.43
C THR A 25 -24.14 -6.65 31.11
N VAL A 26 -24.10 -7.06 29.85
CA VAL A 26 -23.41 -8.27 29.43
C VAL A 26 -21.94 -7.95 29.23
N GLN A 27 -21.08 -8.51 30.06
CA GLN A 27 -19.63 -8.26 30.08
C GLN A 27 -18.85 -9.41 29.45
N ASN A 28 -17.58 -9.21 29.27
CA ASN A 28 -16.65 -10.16 28.62
C ASN A 28 -16.64 -11.54 29.31
N GLN A 29 -16.76 -11.53 30.62
CA GLN A 29 -16.72 -12.75 31.44
C GLN A 29 -18.00 -13.59 31.37
N GLU A 30 -19.09 -13.06 30.81
CA GLU A 30 -20.33 -13.82 30.57
C GLU A 30 -20.28 -14.60 29.24
N PHE A 31 -19.25 -14.35 28.42
CA PHE A 31 -18.99 -15.12 27.21
C PHE A 31 -17.93 -16.18 27.50
N GLU A 32 -18.27 -17.43 27.30
CA GLU A 32 -17.29 -18.51 27.30
C GLU A 32 -16.39 -18.39 26.06
N ASP A 33 -15.10 -18.65 26.21
CA ASP A 33 -14.14 -18.61 25.11
C ASP A 33 -14.62 -19.43 23.90
N SER A 34 -14.46 -18.86 22.72
CA SER A 34 -14.87 -19.46 21.44
C SER A 34 -16.37 -19.63 21.22
N THR A 35 -17.23 -19.06 22.07
CA THR A 35 -18.69 -19.14 21.90
C THR A 35 -19.26 -18.13 20.92
N LEU A 36 -18.60 -16.99 20.69
CA LEU A 36 -18.95 -16.00 19.68
C LEU A 36 -18.42 -16.45 18.32
N THR A 37 -19.29 -17.08 17.54
CA THR A 37 -18.98 -17.50 16.16
C THR A 37 -19.46 -16.47 15.15
N SER A 38 -18.96 -16.54 13.91
CA SER A 38 -19.40 -15.66 12.81
C SER A 38 -20.92 -15.67 12.59
N ALA A 39 -21.57 -16.82 12.81
CA ALA A 39 -23.03 -16.93 12.68
C ALA A 39 -23.83 -16.13 13.73
N LYS A 40 -23.17 -15.69 14.81
CA LYS A 40 -23.79 -14.87 15.88
C LYS A 40 -23.52 -13.37 15.71
N LEU A 41 -22.69 -13.01 14.74
CA LEU A 41 -22.39 -11.63 14.36
C LEU A 41 -23.01 -11.39 12.98
N ALA A 42 -23.92 -10.44 12.90
CA ALA A 42 -24.45 -10.04 11.59
C ALA A 42 -23.33 -9.33 10.77
N ASP A 43 -23.38 -9.49 9.46
CA ASP A 43 -22.40 -8.85 8.56
C ASP A 43 -22.38 -7.32 8.77
N SER A 44 -21.20 -6.74 8.72
CA SER A 44 -20.98 -5.30 8.88
C SER A 44 -21.28 -4.71 10.26
N THR A 45 -21.56 -5.53 11.28
CA THR A 45 -21.87 -5.02 12.64
C THR A 45 -20.64 -4.64 13.46
N ILE A 46 -19.47 -5.17 13.12
CA ILE A 46 -18.21 -4.85 13.82
C ILE A 46 -17.46 -3.78 13.02
N ALA A 47 -17.57 -2.54 13.46
CA ALA A 47 -16.80 -1.43 12.88
C ALA A 47 -15.31 -1.56 13.26
N ASN A 48 -14.41 -1.09 12.37
CA ASN A 48 -12.95 -1.12 12.60
C ASN A 48 -12.54 -0.45 13.92
N ALA A 49 -13.27 0.58 14.36
CA ALA A 49 -13.03 1.27 15.61
C ALA A 49 -13.24 0.40 16.88
N LYS A 50 -13.92 -0.76 16.73
CA LYS A 50 -14.11 -1.74 17.82
C LYS A 50 -13.00 -2.78 17.87
N LEU A 51 -12.10 -2.79 16.89
CA LEU A 51 -10.95 -3.69 16.86
C LEU A 51 -9.77 -3.03 17.57
N SER A 52 -9.08 -3.76 18.43
CA SER A 52 -7.86 -3.30 19.11
C SER A 52 -6.78 -2.92 18.10
N ASN A 53 -6.67 -3.70 17.02
CA ASN A 53 -5.77 -3.44 15.89
C ASN A 53 -6.61 -3.00 14.68
N SER A 54 -6.82 -1.71 14.53
CA SER A 54 -7.55 -1.13 13.40
C SER A 54 -6.68 -0.84 12.18
N SER A 55 -5.40 -1.19 12.24
CA SER A 55 -4.43 -1.00 11.16
C SER A 55 -3.42 -2.14 11.10
N PHE A 56 -2.75 -2.27 9.96
CA PHE A 56 -1.59 -3.15 9.76
C PHE A 56 -0.49 -2.38 9.02
N THR A 57 0.73 -2.90 9.04
CA THR A 57 1.87 -2.22 8.43
C THR A 57 2.34 -2.98 7.19
N ILE A 58 2.48 -2.29 6.06
CA ILE A 58 3.11 -2.80 4.84
C ILE A 58 4.32 -1.92 4.54
N ASN A 59 5.51 -2.53 4.47
CA ASN A 59 6.77 -1.83 4.17
C ASN A 59 6.96 -0.56 5.00
N GLY A 60 6.69 -0.63 6.30
CA GLY A 60 6.84 0.51 7.22
C GLY A 60 5.68 1.52 7.20
N THR A 61 4.72 1.38 6.30
CA THR A 61 3.55 2.28 6.22
C THR A 61 2.35 1.66 6.91
N SER A 62 1.74 2.37 7.86
CA SER A 62 0.51 1.94 8.52
C SER A 62 -0.69 2.14 7.60
N VAL A 63 -1.49 1.10 7.47
CA VAL A 63 -2.71 1.06 6.64
C VAL A 63 -3.89 0.69 7.51
N ASN A 64 -4.91 1.53 7.54
CA ASN A 64 -6.13 1.24 8.29
C ASN A 64 -6.93 0.11 7.63
N LEU A 65 -7.56 -0.73 8.44
CA LEU A 65 -8.47 -1.76 7.95
C LEU A 65 -9.61 -1.11 7.14
N GLY A 66 -9.83 -1.63 5.94
CA GLY A 66 -10.82 -1.09 5.00
C GLY A 66 -10.31 0.07 4.13
N ALA A 67 -9.07 0.55 4.34
CA ALA A 67 -8.46 1.50 3.42
C ALA A 67 -7.95 0.80 2.16
N ALA A 68 -8.05 1.49 1.03
CA ALA A 68 -7.40 1.05 -0.20
C ALA A 68 -5.89 1.30 -0.09
N ILE A 69 -5.10 0.30 -0.44
CA ILE A 69 -3.67 0.46 -0.64
C ILE A 69 -3.36 0.31 -2.13
N THR A 70 -2.71 1.31 -2.69
CA THR A 70 -2.13 1.17 -4.02
C THR A 70 -0.76 0.55 -3.84
N ALA A 71 -0.66 -0.76 -4.06
CA ALA A 71 0.64 -1.41 -4.19
C ALA A 71 1.29 -0.85 -5.46
N LYS A 72 2.24 0.07 -5.31
CA LYS A 72 3.03 0.52 -6.44
C LYS A 72 3.80 -0.68 -6.99
N ALA A 73 3.74 -0.87 -8.30
CA ALA A 73 4.69 -1.75 -8.98
C ALA A 73 6.10 -1.32 -8.58
N VAL A 74 7.02 -2.29 -8.50
CA VAL A 74 8.44 -2.00 -8.20
C VAL A 74 8.99 -0.95 -9.18
N VAL A 75 8.47 -0.93 -10.40
CA VAL A 75 8.76 0.07 -11.44
C VAL A 75 7.46 0.39 -12.18
N GLU A 76 7.10 1.66 -12.23
CA GLU A 76 5.98 2.15 -13.04
C GLU A 76 6.51 2.54 -14.43
N TRP A 77 6.26 1.69 -15.42
CA TRP A 77 6.72 1.93 -16.80
C TRP A 77 5.93 3.05 -17.47
N GLN A 78 6.65 3.97 -18.08
CA GLN A 78 6.11 5.10 -18.83
C GLN A 78 6.01 4.77 -20.33
N SER A 79 5.30 5.63 -21.08
CA SER A 79 5.26 5.54 -22.54
C SER A 79 6.66 5.67 -23.12
N VAL A 80 6.86 5.11 -24.32
CA VAL A 80 8.14 5.22 -25.04
C VAL A 80 8.48 6.68 -25.28
N ILE A 81 9.73 7.05 -24.95
CA ILE A 81 10.33 8.34 -25.29
C ILE A 81 11.10 8.15 -26.60
N THR A 82 10.66 8.81 -27.66
CA THR A 82 11.42 8.86 -28.91
C THR A 82 12.36 10.07 -28.87
N ALA A 83 13.64 9.82 -28.98
CA ALA A 83 14.68 10.86 -28.98
C ALA A 83 14.56 11.78 -30.21
N ASP A 84 14.54 13.08 -29.98
CA ASP A 84 14.44 14.12 -31.01
C ASP A 84 15.74 14.96 -31.16
N GLY A 85 16.76 14.65 -30.37
CA GLY A 85 18.05 15.35 -30.36
C GLY A 85 18.05 16.69 -29.64
N SER A 86 16.93 17.13 -29.08
CA SER A 86 16.83 18.45 -28.43
C SER A 86 16.17 18.41 -27.06
N THR A 87 15.19 17.56 -26.86
CA THR A 87 14.43 17.47 -25.61
C THR A 87 15.17 16.63 -24.58
N THR A 88 15.20 17.09 -23.33
CA THR A 88 15.68 16.30 -22.20
C THR A 88 14.52 15.86 -21.33
N THR A 89 14.60 14.70 -20.72
CA THR A 89 13.60 14.19 -19.78
C THR A 89 14.14 14.23 -18.36
N THR A 90 13.36 14.73 -17.39
CA THR A 90 13.70 14.56 -15.98
C THR A 90 12.99 13.32 -15.45
N SER A 91 13.76 12.36 -14.97
CA SER A 91 13.22 11.12 -14.42
C SER A 91 12.62 11.31 -13.03
N VAL A 92 11.72 10.40 -12.67
CA VAL A 92 11.02 10.38 -11.38
C VAL A 92 11.32 9.04 -10.69
N ALA A 93 11.59 9.08 -9.40
CA ALA A 93 11.84 7.87 -8.61
C ALA A 93 10.66 6.88 -8.70
N GLY A 94 10.96 5.59 -8.78
CA GLY A 94 10.00 4.50 -8.93
C GLY A 94 9.49 4.30 -10.36
N LYS A 95 9.98 5.06 -11.34
CA LYS A 95 9.55 4.96 -12.74
C LYS A 95 10.56 4.27 -13.63
N GLY A 96 10.04 3.60 -14.66
CA GLY A 96 10.81 3.00 -15.75
C GLY A 96 10.54 3.70 -17.07
N TYR A 97 11.55 3.82 -17.89
CA TYR A 97 11.49 4.53 -19.15
C TYR A 97 11.96 3.62 -20.28
N PHE A 98 11.12 3.44 -21.30
CA PHE A 98 11.51 2.92 -22.60
C PHE A 98 11.99 4.08 -23.46
N ILE A 99 13.21 3.98 -23.99
CA ILE A 99 13.83 5.06 -24.75
C ILE A 99 14.24 4.54 -26.12
N ASP A 100 13.75 5.19 -27.15
CA ASP A 100 14.08 4.94 -28.54
C ASP A 100 15.06 6.00 -29.02
N THR A 101 16.33 5.60 -29.21
CA THR A 101 17.39 6.45 -29.70
C THR A 101 17.75 6.16 -31.17
N THR A 102 16.80 5.62 -31.96
CA THR A 102 17.06 5.24 -33.35
C THR A 102 17.65 6.40 -34.18
N ASN A 103 17.14 7.61 -34.02
CA ASN A 103 17.55 8.75 -34.81
C ASN A 103 18.48 9.73 -34.10
N HIS A 104 18.39 9.82 -32.79
CA HIS A 104 19.14 10.82 -32.00
C HIS A 104 19.50 10.24 -30.63
N GLU A 105 20.56 10.78 -30.02
CA GLU A 105 20.83 10.55 -28.62
C GLU A 105 19.80 11.24 -27.73
N HIS A 106 19.61 10.74 -26.52
CA HIS A 106 18.67 11.31 -25.56
C HIS A 106 19.35 11.52 -24.20
N THR A 107 19.05 12.65 -23.57
CA THR A 107 19.48 12.92 -22.20
C THR A 107 18.30 12.74 -21.24
N ILE A 108 18.49 11.90 -20.22
CA ILE A 108 17.55 11.76 -19.11
C ILE A 108 18.23 12.21 -17.81
N ASN A 109 17.68 13.23 -17.18
CA ASN A 109 18.22 13.78 -15.94
C ASN A 109 17.70 13.00 -14.74
N LEU A 110 18.57 12.76 -13.75
CA LEU A 110 18.14 12.21 -12.46
C LEU A 110 17.19 13.17 -11.75
N PRO A 111 16.32 12.68 -10.83
CA PRO A 111 15.44 13.54 -10.04
C PRO A 111 16.26 14.56 -9.25
N SER A 112 15.79 15.80 -9.11
CA SER A 112 16.48 16.83 -8.32
C SER A 112 16.53 16.55 -6.81
N SER A 113 15.62 15.71 -6.32
CA SER A 113 15.47 15.36 -4.90
C SER A 113 15.44 13.85 -4.73
N ALA A 114 16.55 13.17 -5.04
CA ALA A 114 16.69 11.74 -4.85
C ALA A 114 16.94 11.38 -3.38
N ALA A 115 16.31 10.33 -2.90
CA ALA A 115 16.49 9.77 -1.56
C ALA A 115 17.15 8.38 -1.62
N ILE A 116 17.73 7.95 -0.50
CA ILE A 116 18.29 6.59 -0.39
C ILE A 116 17.17 5.58 -0.58
N GLY A 117 17.38 4.64 -1.52
CA GLY A 117 16.38 3.61 -1.87
C GLY A 117 15.54 3.95 -3.10
N ASP A 118 15.66 5.16 -3.64
CA ASP A 118 15.03 5.50 -4.91
C ASP A 118 15.66 4.69 -6.05
N THR A 119 14.81 4.20 -6.93
CA THR A 119 15.21 3.45 -8.12
C THR A 119 14.59 4.05 -9.37
N ILE A 120 15.33 4.01 -10.47
CA ILE A 120 14.87 4.38 -11.80
C ILE A 120 15.35 3.30 -12.75
N SER A 121 14.51 2.90 -13.69
CA SER A 121 14.86 1.88 -14.68
C SER A 121 14.84 2.46 -16.08
N PHE A 122 15.84 2.09 -16.88
CA PHE A 122 15.92 2.45 -18.29
C PHE A 122 15.93 1.20 -19.14
N LYS A 123 15.25 1.25 -20.28
CA LYS A 123 15.23 0.17 -21.26
C LYS A 123 15.46 0.73 -22.65
N ASP A 124 16.45 0.17 -23.34
CA ASP A 124 16.68 0.41 -24.75
C ASP A 124 15.50 -0.20 -25.54
N TYR A 125 14.65 0.65 -26.12
CA TYR A 125 13.45 0.22 -26.82
C TYR A 125 13.77 -0.39 -28.17
N ALA A 126 14.70 0.23 -28.91
CA ALA A 126 15.04 -0.16 -30.28
C ALA A 126 16.39 -0.90 -30.40
N GLY A 127 17.12 -1.07 -29.29
CA GLY A 127 18.47 -1.68 -29.33
C GLY A 127 19.54 -0.75 -29.88
N THR A 128 19.38 0.57 -29.76
CA THR A 128 20.18 1.58 -30.46
C THR A 128 21.09 2.41 -29.56
N PHE A 129 21.19 2.13 -28.26
CA PHE A 129 22.09 2.85 -27.32
C PHE A 129 23.57 2.74 -27.71
N GLY A 130 23.92 1.69 -28.48
CA GLY A 130 25.29 1.54 -29.02
C GLY A 130 25.63 2.49 -30.15
N THR A 131 24.63 3.03 -30.86
CA THR A 131 24.79 3.97 -31.98
C THR A 131 24.53 5.41 -31.53
N ASN A 132 23.36 5.65 -30.93
CA ASN A 132 22.97 6.92 -30.37
C ASN A 132 22.78 6.74 -28.87
N LYS A 133 23.58 7.38 -28.07
CA LYS A 133 23.68 7.14 -26.63
C LYS A 133 22.42 7.55 -25.88
N LEU A 134 22.12 6.83 -24.80
CA LEU A 134 21.38 7.39 -23.68
C LEU A 134 22.39 8.05 -22.73
N ILE A 135 22.22 9.34 -22.48
CA ILE A 135 23.04 10.13 -21.54
C ILE A 135 22.26 10.27 -20.23
N ILE A 136 22.90 9.89 -19.13
CA ILE A 136 22.33 10.08 -17.79
C ILE A 136 22.86 11.41 -17.23
N GLY A 137 21.99 12.42 -17.25
CA GLY A 137 22.27 13.73 -16.68
C GLY A 137 22.17 13.68 -15.16
N ARG A 138 23.25 14.04 -14.47
CA ARG A 138 23.37 13.90 -13.01
C ARG A 138 22.50 14.87 -12.20
N ASN A 139 21.98 15.93 -12.81
CA ASN A 139 21.13 16.94 -12.17
C ASN A 139 21.65 17.39 -10.80
N SER A 140 22.94 17.77 -10.73
CA SER A 140 23.69 18.16 -9.53
C SER A 140 24.05 17.03 -8.54
N HIS A 141 23.66 15.78 -8.80
CA HIS A 141 24.10 14.62 -8.01
C HIS A 141 25.49 14.13 -8.45
N LYS A 142 26.08 13.26 -7.65
CA LYS A 142 27.29 12.50 -8.04
C LYS A 142 26.86 11.13 -8.56
N ILE A 143 27.36 10.76 -9.73
CA ILE A 143 27.21 9.40 -10.27
C ILE A 143 28.55 8.69 -10.08
N GLN A 144 28.56 7.56 -9.40
CA GLN A 144 29.77 6.80 -9.08
C GLN A 144 30.90 7.67 -8.46
N GLY A 145 30.52 8.69 -7.67
CA GLY A 145 31.47 9.62 -7.06
C GLY A 145 31.97 10.75 -7.97
N THR A 146 31.59 10.76 -9.24
CA THR A 146 31.98 11.81 -10.20
C THR A 146 30.96 12.94 -10.28
N THR A 147 31.39 14.07 -10.88
CA THR A 147 30.56 15.24 -11.13
C THR A 147 30.30 15.45 -12.63
N VAL A 148 30.56 14.45 -13.47
CA VAL A 148 30.25 14.44 -14.91
C VAL A 148 29.08 13.53 -15.21
N ASP A 149 28.38 13.83 -16.29
CA ASP A 149 27.26 13.02 -16.78
C ASP A 149 27.79 11.71 -17.41
N SER A 150 26.99 10.66 -17.41
CA SER A 150 27.33 9.31 -17.88
C SER A 150 26.47 8.90 -19.05
#